data_a17fa69da999c1e929d772a532e043fa
#
_entry.id   a17fa69da999c1e929d772a532e043fa
#
_cell.length_a   1.000
_cell.length_b   1.000
_cell.length_c   1.000
_cell.angle_alpha   90.00
_cell.angle_beta   90.00
_cell.angle_gamma   90.00
#
_symmetry.space_group_name_H-M   'P 1'
#
loop_
_entity.id
_entity.type
_entity.pdbx_description
1 polymer ?
#
loop_
_entity_poly.entity_id
_entity_poly.type
_entity_poly.pdbx_seq_one_letter_code
_entity_poly.pdbx_strand_id
1 'polypeptide(L)'
;MSTSSAATSQQATGTAFAILAAISFCHLLNDMMQSLLPAIYPILKDKYGLTFGQIGFMTFTFQVTASLLQPVIGFLTDRRPQPYSLAIGMGFSLLGLLLLSRAGSYPLLLTAAALVGTGSAVLHPESSRIARLAAGKQPGLAQSLFQMGGNLGASIGPLFAAVVVLRFGQGSVAWFGLAAVLGMALLVRVGHWYALHGMVRMRAHSARGPSHDLPRGKVVGSLTILVALVFSKFVYTASITSYYTFYLIERFGLSVRAAQVHLFVYLAAVALGTLLGGSLGDRFGRKFVIWASILGVLPFTLALPYANLFWTGVLSVPIGLILASAFPAIVVYGQELVPLKVGTVAGLFFGLAFGLGGIGAAAVGQLADATGVQFVFKLCSFLPAIGLLAALLPRIAPRERSIGAATPDPNGAAVR
;
A
#
# COMPACT_ATOMS: atom_id res chain seq x y z
N MET A 1 2.68 18.92 -42.05
CA MET A 1 2.11 19.10 -40.68
C MET A 1 1.59 17.78 -40.01
N SER A 2 1.89 16.61 -40.55
CA SER A 2 1.35 15.30 -40.01
C SER A 2 2.27 14.51 -39.05
N THR A 3 3.54 14.88 -38.96
CA THR A 3 4.52 14.14 -38.11
C THR A 3 4.48 14.52 -36.62
N SER A 4 4.00 15.72 -36.26
CA SER A 4 3.90 16.18 -34.86
C SER A 4 2.76 15.50 -34.10
N SER A 5 1.66 15.16 -34.78
CA SER A 5 0.48 14.52 -34.16
C SER A 5 0.76 13.04 -33.76
N ALA A 6 1.57 12.32 -34.57
CA ALA A 6 1.92 10.93 -34.30
C ALA A 6 2.90 10.79 -33.11
N ALA A 7 3.88 11.69 -33.00
CA ALA A 7 4.83 11.72 -31.89
C ALA A 7 4.14 12.04 -30.55
N THR A 8 3.17 12.96 -30.54
CA THR A 8 2.38 13.29 -29.34
C THR A 8 1.47 12.13 -28.90
N SER A 9 0.93 11.34 -29.84
CA SER A 9 0.10 10.17 -29.51
C SER A 9 0.92 8.99 -28.99
N GLN A 10 2.14 8.81 -29.46
CA GLN A 10 3.04 7.75 -28.98
C GLN A 10 3.58 8.02 -27.57
N GLN A 11 3.86 9.29 -27.22
CA GLN A 11 4.22 9.70 -25.86
C GLN A 11 3.07 9.52 -24.87
N ALA A 12 1.81 9.59 -25.31
CA ALA A 12 0.64 9.41 -24.46
C ALA A 12 0.41 7.96 -24.00
N THR A 13 1.03 6.96 -24.64
CA THR A 13 0.81 5.52 -24.35
C THR A 13 1.98 4.84 -23.61
N GLY A 14 3.14 5.47 -23.52
CA GLY A 14 4.33 4.93 -22.86
C GLY A 14 4.26 5.00 -21.33
N THR A 15 5.01 4.11 -20.66
CA THR A 15 5.20 4.15 -19.20
C THR A 15 6.10 5.32 -18.82
N ALA A 16 5.64 6.16 -17.89
CA ALA A 16 6.42 7.30 -17.40
C ALA A 16 7.26 6.92 -16.18
N PHE A 17 8.37 6.20 -16.38
CA PHE A 17 9.21 5.67 -15.30
C PHE A 17 9.76 6.75 -14.36
N ALA A 18 10.10 7.94 -14.85
CA ALA A 18 10.56 9.04 -13.98
C ALA A 18 9.49 9.46 -12.97
N ILE A 19 8.22 9.47 -13.37
CA ILE A 19 7.10 9.77 -12.47
C ILE A 19 6.91 8.64 -11.46
N LEU A 20 6.99 7.37 -11.92
CA LEU A 20 6.90 6.20 -11.03
C LEU A 20 8.03 6.20 -9.99
N ALA A 21 9.26 6.47 -10.41
CA ALA A 21 10.41 6.59 -9.51
C ALA A 21 10.22 7.74 -8.50
N ALA A 22 9.74 8.90 -8.95
CA ALA A 22 9.49 10.05 -8.08
C ALA A 22 8.42 9.75 -7.02
N ILE A 23 7.27 9.16 -7.39
CA ILE A 23 6.23 8.82 -6.42
C ILE A 23 6.64 7.68 -5.50
N SER A 24 7.42 6.69 -5.99
CA SER A 24 7.99 5.62 -5.17
C SER A 24 8.96 6.18 -4.12
N PHE A 25 9.84 7.08 -4.53
CA PHE A 25 10.78 7.74 -3.62
C PHE A 25 10.06 8.66 -2.61
N CYS A 26 9.04 9.42 -3.05
CA CYS A 26 8.24 10.23 -2.12
C CYS A 26 7.45 9.35 -1.13
N HIS A 27 7.00 8.15 -1.56
CA HIS A 27 6.38 7.18 -0.67
C HIS A 27 7.39 6.65 0.37
N LEU A 28 8.63 6.35 -0.07
CA LEU A 28 9.70 5.99 0.86
C LEU A 28 9.93 7.07 1.91
N LEU A 29 10.04 8.34 1.51
CA LEU A 29 10.23 9.45 2.45
C LEU A 29 9.04 9.59 3.41
N ASN A 30 7.81 9.47 2.90
CA ASN A 30 6.60 9.58 3.72
C ASN A 30 6.51 8.47 4.77
N ASP A 31 6.70 7.20 4.37
CA ASP A 31 6.56 6.08 5.29
C ASP A 31 7.74 5.97 6.26
N MET A 32 8.93 6.42 5.85
CA MET A 32 10.06 6.64 6.76
C MET A 32 9.66 7.63 7.87
N MET A 33 9.09 8.77 7.51
CA MET A 33 8.68 9.79 8.49
C MET A 33 7.55 9.31 9.40
N GLN A 34 6.58 8.56 8.87
CA GLN A 34 5.49 7.99 9.65
C GLN A 34 5.98 6.98 10.68
N SER A 35 6.91 6.12 10.28
CA SER A 35 7.46 5.07 11.16
C SER A 35 8.38 5.62 12.27
N LEU A 36 8.81 6.89 12.18
CA LEU A 36 9.47 7.58 13.31
C LEU A 36 8.54 7.72 14.52
N LEU A 37 7.24 7.99 14.30
CA LEU A 37 6.30 8.28 15.39
C LEU A 37 6.23 7.13 16.42
N PRO A 38 5.91 5.87 16.05
CA PRO A 38 5.93 4.77 17.00
C PRO A 38 7.35 4.45 17.52
N ALA A 39 8.39 4.69 16.72
CA ALA A 39 9.76 4.40 17.14
C ALA A 39 10.25 5.30 18.27
N ILE A 40 9.69 6.51 18.42
CA ILE A 40 10.06 7.45 19.49
C ILE A 40 9.11 7.41 20.69
N TYR A 41 8.09 6.55 20.71
CA TYR A 41 7.17 6.45 21.84
C TYR A 41 7.85 6.24 23.21
N PRO A 42 8.90 5.39 23.33
CA PRO A 42 9.60 5.26 24.61
C PRO A 42 10.15 6.60 25.12
N ILE A 43 10.77 7.40 24.24
CA ILE A 43 11.31 8.72 24.59
C ILE A 43 10.19 9.66 25.07
N LEU A 44 9.07 9.69 24.35
CA LEU A 44 7.94 10.54 24.69
C LEU A 44 7.28 10.09 25.99
N LYS A 45 7.17 8.76 26.20
CA LYS A 45 6.62 8.17 27.43
C LYS A 45 7.42 8.61 28.64
N ASP A 46 8.73 8.44 28.58
CA ASP A 46 9.62 8.77 29.70
C ASP A 46 9.67 10.30 29.95
N LYS A 47 9.76 11.10 28.88
CA LYS A 47 9.86 12.56 28.99
C LYS A 47 8.60 13.21 29.54
N TYR A 48 7.41 12.73 29.20
CA TYR A 48 6.13 13.34 29.56
C TYR A 48 5.34 12.53 30.60
N GLY A 49 5.89 11.44 31.13
CA GLY A 49 5.21 10.57 32.09
C GLY A 49 3.93 9.93 31.51
N LEU A 50 3.92 9.60 30.21
CA LEU A 50 2.71 9.13 29.54
C LEU A 50 2.36 7.70 29.99
N THR A 51 1.08 7.44 30.15
CA THR A 51 0.57 6.09 30.34
C THR A 51 0.60 5.30 29.03
N PHE A 52 0.57 3.96 29.11
CA PHE A 52 0.42 3.12 27.91
C PHE A 52 -0.89 3.41 27.16
N GLY A 53 -1.98 3.71 27.88
CA GLY A 53 -3.24 4.15 27.28
C GLY A 53 -3.10 5.43 26.44
N GLN A 54 -2.33 6.41 26.92
CA GLN A 54 -2.05 7.64 26.17
C GLN A 54 -1.21 7.37 24.91
N ILE A 55 -0.21 6.49 24.98
CA ILE A 55 0.56 6.03 23.80
C ILE A 55 -0.36 5.30 22.82
N GLY A 56 -1.22 4.42 23.32
CA GLY A 56 -2.23 3.74 22.51
C GLY A 56 -3.18 4.72 21.81
N PHE A 57 -3.61 5.77 22.50
CA PHE A 57 -4.47 6.80 21.91
C PHE A 57 -3.75 7.68 20.87
N MET A 58 -2.43 7.91 21.02
CA MET A 58 -1.61 8.54 19.97
C MET A 58 -1.57 7.67 18.71
N THR A 59 -1.33 6.36 18.89
CA THR A 59 -1.36 5.39 17.78
C THR A 59 -2.72 5.36 17.11
N PHE A 60 -3.79 5.32 17.90
CA PHE A 60 -5.17 5.35 17.39
C PHE A 60 -5.45 6.62 16.59
N THR A 61 -5.08 7.79 17.11
CA THR A 61 -5.24 9.09 16.42
C THR A 61 -4.52 9.09 15.08
N PHE A 62 -3.26 8.65 15.05
CA PHE A 62 -2.50 8.49 13.80
C PHE A 62 -3.19 7.53 12.83
N GLN A 63 -3.56 6.34 13.30
CA GLN A 63 -4.15 5.31 12.43
C GLN A 63 -5.53 5.71 11.88
N VAL A 64 -6.37 6.34 12.69
CA VAL A 64 -7.68 6.83 12.24
C VAL A 64 -7.52 7.88 11.15
N THR A 65 -6.66 8.87 11.37
CA THR A 65 -6.43 9.92 10.37
C THR A 65 -5.74 9.36 9.11
N ALA A 66 -4.78 8.45 9.27
CA ALA A 66 -4.08 7.83 8.16
C ALA A 66 -4.95 6.86 7.35
N SER A 67 -5.93 6.19 7.98
CA SER A 67 -6.70 5.11 7.35
C SER A 67 -8.06 5.58 6.84
N LEU A 68 -8.89 6.17 7.73
CA LEU A 68 -10.28 6.50 7.41
C LEU A 68 -10.43 7.66 6.43
N LEU A 69 -9.46 8.56 6.37
CA LEU A 69 -9.48 9.67 5.42
C LEU A 69 -9.12 9.23 4.00
N GLN A 70 -8.42 8.11 3.80
CA GLN A 70 -7.99 7.68 2.47
C GLN A 70 -9.13 7.48 1.47
N PRO A 71 -10.21 6.72 1.77
CA PRO A 71 -11.32 6.56 0.84
C PRO A 71 -12.07 7.88 0.60
N VAL A 72 -12.13 8.75 1.61
CA VAL A 72 -12.77 10.08 1.48
C VAL A 72 -11.96 10.96 0.53
N ILE A 73 -10.64 11.03 0.70
CA ILE A 73 -9.75 11.80 -0.17
C ILE A 73 -9.78 11.23 -1.59
N GLY A 74 -9.69 9.90 -1.74
CA GLY A 74 -9.79 9.25 -3.03
C GLY A 74 -11.09 9.58 -3.76
N PHE A 75 -12.23 9.59 -3.04
CA PHE A 75 -13.52 9.95 -3.59
C PHE A 75 -13.61 11.43 -4.01
N LEU A 76 -13.09 12.34 -3.19
CA LEU A 76 -13.09 13.78 -3.49
C LEU A 76 -12.24 14.09 -4.72
N THR A 77 -11.06 13.48 -4.80
CA THR A 77 -10.10 13.72 -5.87
C THR A 77 -10.45 12.96 -7.16
N ASP A 78 -11.25 11.88 -7.10
CA ASP A 78 -11.86 11.28 -8.30
C ASP A 78 -12.89 12.22 -8.94
N ARG A 79 -13.63 12.98 -8.12
CA ARG A 79 -14.62 13.96 -8.60
C ARG A 79 -14.00 15.28 -9.04
N ARG A 80 -13.01 15.75 -8.30
CA ARG A 80 -12.30 17.02 -8.52
C ARG A 80 -10.80 16.80 -8.44
N PRO A 81 -10.16 16.42 -9.54
CA PRO A 81 -8.73 16.17 -9.58
C PRO A 81 -7.93 17.35 -9.08
N GLN A 82 -7.04 17.10 -8.13
CA GLN A 82 -6.20 18.12 -7.49
C GLN A 82 -4.72 17.80 -7.75
N PRO A 83 -4.11 18.37 -8.81
CA PRO A 83 -2.75 18.01 -9.21
C PRO A 83 -1.68 18.16 -8.14
N TYR A 84 -1.86 19.10 -7.21
CA TYR A 84 -0.90 19.39 -6.16
C TYR A 84 -1.28 18.81 -4.78
N SER A 85 -2.33 17.99 -4.71
CA SER A 85 -2.78 17.36 -3.46
C SER A 85 -1.67 16.60 -2.74
N LEU A 86 -0.81 15.88 -3.49
CA LEU A 86 0.32 15.15 -2.92
C LEU A 86 1.33 16.05 -2.21
N ALA A 87 1.66 17.22 -2.80
CA ALA A 87 2.56 18.17 -2.17
C ALA A 87 1.92 18.79 -0.91
N ILE A 88 0.61 19.06 -0.94
CA ILE A 88 -0.15 19.53 0.23
C ILE A 88 -0.16 18.46 1.33
N GLY A 89 -0.41 17.18 0.97
CA GLY A 89 -0.34 16.05 1.91
C GLY A 89 1.03 15.94 2.58
N MET A 90 2.11 16.02 1.81
CA MET A 90 3.47 16.02 2.35
C MET A 90 3.72 17.23 3.26
N GLY A 91 3.07 18.38 2.99
CA GLY A 91 3.08 19.57 3.85
C GLY A 91 2.43 19.30 5.21
N PHE A 92 1.32 18.54 5.29
CA PHE A 92 0.75 18.10 6.56
C PHE A 92 1.72 17.20 7.34
N SER A 93 2.42 16.29 6.68
CA SER A 93 3.46 15.48 7.31
C SER A 93 4.61 16.35 7.86
N LEU A 94 5.06 17.36 7.09
CA LEU A 94 6.07 18.33 7.53
C LEU A 94 5.61 19.08 8.78
N LEU A 95 4.41 19.66 8.77
CA LEU A 95 3.85 20.38 9.91
C LEU A 95 3.72 19.48 11.13
N GLY A 96 3.29 18.23 10.94
CA GLY A 96 3.21 17.23 12.00
C GLY A 96 4.57 16.93 12.63
N LEU A 97 5.62 16.75 11.84
CA LEU A 97 6.99 16.51 12.34
C LEU A 97 7.55 17.74 13.07
N LEU A 98 7.36 18.93 12.52
CA LEU A 98 7.80 20.17 13.18
C LEU A 98 7.08 20.39 14.52
N LEU A 99 5.78 20.12 14.55
CA LEU A 99 5.01 20.18 15.79
C LEU A 99 5.48 19.10 16.78
N LEU A 100 5.68 17.86 16.31
CA LEU A 100 6.17 16.74 17.13
C LEU A 100 7.53 17.06 17.76
N SER A 101 8.42 17.70 17.01
CA SER A 101 9.76 18.07 17.48
C SER A 101 9.75 19.07 18.64
N ARG A 102 8.70 19.92 18.72
CA ARG A 102 8.56 20.99 19.72
C ARG A 102 7.39 20.78 20.69
N ALA A 103 6.60 19.71 20.52
CA ALA A 103 5.44 19.44 21.37
C ALA A 103 5.88 19.33 22.82
N GLY A 104 5.31 20.17 23.68
CA GLY A 104 5.56 20.21 25.13
C GLY A 104 4.38 19.68 25.95
N SER A 105 3.31 19.22 25.31
CA SER A 105 2.12 18.71 25.98
C SER A 105 1.48 17.56 25.19
N TYR A 106 0.72 16.74 25.88
CA TYR A 106 0.03 15.59 25.27
C TYR A 106 -0.95 15.98 24.13
N PRO A 107 -1.79 17.05 24.24
CA PRO A 107 -2.62 17.48 23.13
C PRO A 107 -1.82 17.87 21.88
N LEU A 108 -0.65 18.49 22.03
CA LEU A 108 0.22 18.82 20.88
C LEU A 108 0.81 17.56 20.25
N LEU A 109 1.14 16.53 21.05
CA LEU A 109 1.57 15.23 20.52
C LEU A 109 0.46 14.57 19.71
N LEU A 110 -0.79 14.60 20.19
CA LEU A 110 -1.95 14.09 19.45
C LEU A 110 -2.18 14.84 18.13
N THR A 111 -2.10 16.18 18.18
CA THR A 111 -2.24 17.02 16.99
C THR A 111 -1.15 16.72 15.96
N ALA A 112 0.10 16.55 16.43
CA ALA A 112 1.21 16.16 15.57
C ALA A 112 0.96 14.78 14.90
N ALA A 113 0.50 13.79 15.66
CA ALA A 113 0.15 12.47 15.15
C ALA A 113 -0.97 12.54 14.11
N ALA A 114 -2.01 13.35 14.37
CA ALA A 114 -3.12 13.56 13.43
C ALA A 114 -2.66 14.22 12.13
N LEU A 115 -1.76 15.22 12.20
CA LEU A 115 -1.21 15.87 11.00
C LEU A 115 -0.38 14.91 10.15
N VAL A 116 0.50 14.11 10.78
CA VAL A 116 1.28 13.09 10.07
C VAL A 116 0.35 12.07 9.39
N GLY A 117 -0.68 11.60 10.12
CA GLY A 117 -1.68 10.67 9.57
C GLY A 117 -2.46 11.29 8.40
N THR A 118 -2.86 12.56 8.51
CA THR A 118 -3.56 13.27 7.42
C THR A 118 -2.70 13.37 6.16
N GLY A 119 -1.39 13.65 6.31
CA GLY A 119 -0.45 13.66 5.19
C GLY A 119 -0.40 12.31 4.47
N SER A 120 -0.31 11.23 5.23
CA SER A 120 -0.36 9.85 4.73
C SER A 120 -1.66 9.55 3.98
N ALA A 121 -2.79 9.99 4.52
CA ALA A 121 -4.10 9.73 3.95
C ALA A 121 -4.29 10.36 2.56
N VAL A 122 -3.58 11.44 2.26
CA VAL A 122 -3.56 12.04 0.91
C VAL A 122 -2.63 11.25 -0.01
N LEU A 123 -1.47 10.85 0.49
CA LEU A 123 -0.40 10.29 -0.35
C LEU A 123 -0.81 8.97 -1.01
N HIS A 124 -1.40 8.03 -0.28
CA HIS A 124 -1.65 6.68 -0.78
C HIS A 124 -2.65 6.62 -1.95
N PRO A 125 -3.89 7.18 -1.85
CA PRO A 125 -4.85 7.12 -2.95
C PRO A 125 -4.39 7.91 -4.18
N GLU A 126 -3.80 9.09 -3.96
CA GLU A 126 -3.37 9.95 -5.05
C GLU A 126 -2.14 9.41 -5.78
N SER A 127 -1.13 8.91 -5.06
CA SER A 127 0.04 8.29 -5.69
C SER A 127 -0.34 7.00 -6.43
N SER A 128 -1.23 6.18 -5.88
CA SER A 128 -1.75 4.99 -6.58
C SER A 128 -2.49 5.37 -7.87
N ARG A 129 -3.26 6.46 -7.86
CA ARG A 129 -3.88 7.01 -9.07
C ARG A 129 -2.84 7.46 -10.09
N ILE A 130 -1.83 8.23 -9.66
CA ILE A 130 -0.77 8.71 -10.55
C ILE A 130 0.05 7.54 -11.09
N ALA A 131 0.34 6.52 -10.26
CA ALA A 131 0.97 5.28 -10.69
C ALA A 131 0.16 4.62 -11.82
N ARG A 132 -1.16 4.54 -11.67
CA ARG A 132 -2.05 4.00 -12.71
C ARG A 132 -1.99 4.81 -14.01
N LEU A 133 -1.99 6.14 -13.93
CA LEU A 133 -1.90 7.03 -15.08
C LEU A 133 -0.53 6.99 -15.77
N ALA A 134 0.55 6.81 -14.98
CA ALA A 134 1.92 6.72 -15.49
C ALA A 134 2.29 5.32 -16.01
N ALA A 135 1.48 4.31 -15.72
CA ALA A 135 1.78 2.89 -15.94
C ALA A 135 1.89 2.46 -17.39
N GLY A 136 1.27 3.18 -18.33
CA GLY A 136 1.15 2.72 -19.71
C GLY A 136 0.46 1.34 -19.78
N LYS A 137 1.20 0.31 -20.23
CA LYS A 137 0.70 -1.06 -20.34
C LYS A 137 0.99 -1.94 -19.12
N GLN A 138 1.68 -1.40 -18.08
CA GLN A 138 2.18 -2.16 -16.93
C GLN A 138 1.65 -1.63 -15.57
N PRO A 139 0.33 -1.64 -15.35
CA PRO A 139 -0.25 -1.10 -14.11
C PRO A 139 0.14 -1.87 -12.85
N GLY A 140 0.38 -3.17 -12.97
CA GLY A 140 0.86 -3.98 -11.86
C GLY A 140 2.28 -3.59 -11.44
N LEU A 141 3.22 -3.49 -12.39
CA LEU A 141 4.58 -3.02 -12.13
C LEU A 141 4.58 -1.63 -11.50
N ALA A 142 3.78 -0.69 -12.03
CA ALA A 142 3.69 0.66 -11.52
C ALA A 142 3.22 0.69 -10.05
N GLN A 143 2.20 -0.12 -9.72
CA GLN A 143 1.69 -0.23 -8.35
C GLN A 143 2.69 -0.91 -7.43
N SER A 144 3.44 -1.91 -7.90
CA SER A 144 4.49 -2.57 -7.14
C SER A 144 5.67 -1.65 -6.83
N LEU A 145 6.13 -0.87 -7.80
CA LEU A 145 7.19 0.11 -7.59
C LEU A 145 6.78 1.15 -6.54
N PHE A 146 5.55 1.65 -6.63
CA PHE A 146 5.01 2.57 -5.65
C PHE A 146 5.01 1.96 -4.25
N GLN A 147 4.48 0.75 -4.06
CA GLN A 147 4.40 0.09 -2.76
C GLN A 147 5.77 -0.31 -2.19
N MET A 148 6.73 -0.68 -3.06
CA MET A 148 8.10 -0.98 -2.64
C MET A 148 8.74 0.22 -1.95
N GLY A 149 8.51 1.45 -2.47
CA GLY A 149 8.98 2.68 -1.82
C GLY A 149 8.50 2.77 -0.38
N GLY A 150 7.20 2.61 -0.11
CA GLY A 150 6.64 2.64 1.24
C GLY A 150 7.23 1.57 2.16
N ASN A 151 7.31 0.32 1.69
CA ASN A 151 7.89 -0.78 2.49
C ASN A 151 9.34 -0.51 2.90
N LEU A 152 10.17 0.04 1.98
CA LEU A 152 11.54 0.45 2.28
C LEU A 152 11.56 1.60 3.29
N GLY A 153 10.71 2.61 3.10
CA GLY A 153 10.61 3.74 4.02
C GLY A 153 10.26 3.32 5.44
N ALA A 154 9.22 2.50 5.58
CA ALA A 154 8.79 1.96 6.87
C ALA A 154 9.90 1.14 7.58
N SER A 155 10.76 0.47 6.82
CA SER A 155 11.89 -0.29 7.37
C SER A 155 13.03 0.60 7.84
N ILE A 156 13.27 1.73 7.16
CA ILE A 156 14.39 2.64 7.45
C ILE A 156 14.07 3.59 8.62
N GLY A 157 12.82 3.97 8.81
CA GLY A 157 12.42 4.95 9.82
C GLY A 157 12.87 4.61 11.24
N PRO A 158 12.64 3.39 11.76
CA PRO A 158 13.12 3.00 13.09
C PRO A 158 14.63 3.05 13.23
N LEU A 159 15.40 2.78 12.17
CA LEU A 159 16.86 2.92 12.18
C LEU A 159 17.26 4.39 12.37
N PHE A 160 16.62 5.30 11.66
CA PHE A 160 16.86 6.74 11.85
C PHE A 160 16.41 7.22 13.22
N ALA A 161 15.31 6.69 13.77
CA ALA A 161 14.91 6.99 15.14
C ALA A 161 16.02 6.55 16.13
N ALA A 162 16.58 5.36 15.96
CA ALA A 162 17.64 4.83 16.82
C ALA A 162 18.95 5.61 16.70
N VAL A 163 19.35 6.02 15.51
CA VAL A 163 20.65 6.70 15.29
C VAL A 163 20.54 8.19 15.57
N VAL A 164 19.43 8.84 15.21
CA VAL A 164 19.28 10.30 15.30
C VAL A 164 18.50 10.69 16.54
N VAL A 165 17.26 10.18 16.70
CA VAL A 165 16.37 10.72 17.74
C VAL A 165 16.77 10.24 19.13
N LEU A 166 17.23 9.00 19.30
CA LEU A 166 17.77 8.52 20.59
C LEU A 166 19.01 9.32 21.02
N ARG A 167 19.84 9.75 20.05
CA ARG A 167 21.08 10.48 20.36
C ARG A 167 20.87 11.97 20.59
N PHE A 168 20.01 12.61 19.78
CA PHE A 168 19.85 14.07 19.79
C PHE A 168 18.50 14.52 20.38
N GLY A 169 17.68 13.57 20.82
CA GLY A 169 16.39 13.84 21.49
C GLY A 169 15.28 14.23 20.53
N GLN A 170 14.10 14.50 21.10
CA GLN A 170 12.85 14.80 20.38
C GLN A 170 13.01 15.94 19.36
N GLY A 171 13.81 16.99 19.66
CA GLY A 171 14.02 18.14 18.79
C GLY A 171 14.58 17.77 17.41
N SER A 172 15.37 16.69 17.34
CA SER A 172 15.98 16.23 16.09
C SER A 172 14.97 15.65 15.09
N VAL A 173 13.73 15.37 15.50
CA VAL A 173 12.63 15.00 14.60
C VAL A 173 12.42 16.08 13.53
N ALA A 174 12.68 17.35 13.83
CA ALA A 174 12.61 18.45 12.88
C ALA A 174 13.55 18.27 11.67
N TRP A 175 14.68 17.56 11.82
CA TRP A 175 15.63 17.33 10.72
C TRP A 175 15.02 16.51 9.59
N PHE A 176 14.08 15.60 9.90
CA PHE A 176 13.32 14.86 8.91
C PHE A 176 12.37 15.75 8.10
N GLY A 177 12.11 16.97 8.56
CA GLY A 177 11.44 18.00 7.78
C GLY A 177 12.17 18.32 6.47
N LEU A 178 13.51 18.16 6.39
CA LEU A 178 14.25 18.30 5.15
C LEU A 178 13.85 17.24 4.12
N ALA A 179 13.60 16.01 4.56
CA ALA A 179 13.08 14.94 3.70
C ALA A 179 11.66 15.28 3.20
N ALA A 180 10.81 15.85 4.08
CA ALA A 180 9.49 16.31 3.68
C ALA A 180 9.56 17.46 2.64
N VAL A 181 10.44 18.44 2.83
CA VAL A 181 10.65 19.52 1.85
C VAL A 181 11.14 18.99 0.51
N LEU A 182 12.10 18.06 0.52
CA LEU A 182 12.55 17.38 -0.70
C LEU A 182 11.39 16.64 -1.38
N GLY A 183 10.60 15.89 -0.60
CA GLY A 183 9.40 15.22 -1.08
C GLY A 183 8.39 16.20 -1.69
N MET A 184 8.11 17.32 -1.03
CA MET A 184 7.23 18.38 -1.56
C MET A 184 7.73 18.92 -2.90
N ALA A 185 9.03 19.23 -3.02
CA ALA A 185 9.61 19.73 -4.25
C ALA A 185 9.47 18.74 -5.42
N LEU A 186 9.68 17.45 -5.16
CA LEU A 186 9.47 16.39 -6.15
C LEU A 186 7.97 16.24 -6.50
N LEU A 187 7.10 16.27 -5.49
CA LEU A 187 5.65 16.11 -5.68
C LEU A 187 5.02 17.32 -6.40
N VAL A 188 5.57 18.51 -6.27
CA VAL A 188 5.17 19.66 -7.12
C VAL A 188 5.49 19.39 -8.60
N ARG A 189 6.66 18.81 -8.90
CA ARG A 189 7.01 18.40 -10.28
C ARG A 189 6.07 17.30 -10.81
N VAL A 190 5.76 16.32 -9.96
CA VAL A 190 4.77 15.28 -10.27
C VAL A 190 3.39 15.90 -10.50
N GLY A 191 2.98 16.86 -9.68
CA GLY A 191 1.72 17.61 -9.82
C GLY A 191 1.65 18.38 -11.15
N HIS A 192 2.75 19.00 -11.54
CA HIS A 192 2.84 19.67 -12.84
C HIS A 192 2.66 18.70 -14.02
N TRP A 193 3.36 17.54 -13.96
CA TRP A 193 3.15 16.46 -14.94
C TRP A 193 1.70 15.98 -14.95
N TYR A 194 1.10 15.82 -13.77
CA TYR A 194 -0.29 15.39 -13.65
C TYR A 194 -1.26 16.40 -14.26
N ALA A 195 -1.04 17.70 -14.04
CA ALA A 195 -1.85 18.76 -14.64
C ALA A 195 -1.79 18.75 -16.18
N LEU A 196 -0.61 18.56 -16.75
CA LEU A 196 -0.41 18.62 -18.21
C LEU A 196 -0.79 17.31 -18.93
N HIS A 197 -0.38 16.18 -18.39
CA HIS A 197 -0.48 14.87 -19.06
C HIS A 197 -1.46 13.92 -18.38
N GLY A 198 -1.48 13.90 -17.04
CA GLY A 198 -2.28 12.98 -16.26
C GLY A 198 -3.77 13.23 -16.43
N MET A 199 -4.21 14.49 -16.42
CA MET A 199 -5.63 14.83 -16.62
C MET A 199 -6.12 14.49 -18.04
N VAL A 200 -5.29 14.63 -19.05
CA VAL A 200 -5.60 14.19 -20.41
C VAL A 200 -5.76 12.67 -20.47
N ARG A 201 -4.83 11.95 -19.87
CA ARG A 201 -4.88 10.46 -19.77
C ARG A 201 -6.11 10.00 -18.98
N MET A 202 -6.45 10.70 -17.92
CA MET A 202 -7.64 10.40 -17.11
C MET A 202 -8.94 10.59 -17.92
N ARG A 203 -9.08 11.71 -18.63
CA ARG A 203 -10.23 11.96 -19.52
C ARG A 203 -10.34 10.90 -20.60
N ALA A 204 -9.22 10.53 -21.22
CA ALA A 204 -9.18 9.47 -22.24
C ALA A 204 -9.56 8.09 -21.64
N HIS A 205 -9.21 7.80 -20.40
CA HIS A 205 -9.60 6.59 -19.67
C HIS A 205 -11.12 6.60 -19.35
N SER A 206 -11.62 7.73 -18.87
CA SER A 206 -13.04 7.92 -18.56
C SER A 206 -13.93 7.81 -19.80
N ALA A 207 -13.47 8.36 -20.93
CA ALA A 207 -14.19 8.28 -22.20
C ALA A 207 -14.28 6.86 -22.78
N ARG A 208 -13.37 5.96 -22.39
CA ARG A 208 -13.38 4.54 -22.84
C ARG A 208 -14.41 3.68 -22.08
N GLY A 209 -14.96 4.19 -20.98
CA GLY A 209 -15.87 3.43 -20.12
C GLY A 209 -15.19 2.25 -19.39
N PRO A 210 -15.97 1.41 -18.71
CA PRO A 210 -15.48 0.20 -18.08
C PRO A 210 -14.87 -0.75 -19.11
N SER A 211 -13.77 -1.43 -18.74
CA SER A 211 -13.13 -2.46 -19.58
C SER A 211 -13.93 -3.79 -19.62
N HIS A 212 -15.10 -3.82 -19.00
CA HIS A 212 -15.93 -5.00 -18.84
C HIS A 212 -17.43 -4.65 -18.83
N ASP A 213 -18.28 -5.60 -19.18
CA ASP A 213 -19.74 -5.50 -19.16
C ASP A 213 -20.34 -6.24 -17.93
N LEU A 214 -19.63 -6.26 -16.80
CA LEU A 214 -20.11 -6.91 -15.58
C LEU A 214 -21.28 -6.16 -14.95
N PRO A 215 -22.37 -6.84 -14.55
CA PRO A 215 -23.46 -6.22 -13.83
C PRO A 215 -23.01 -5.70 -12.45
N ARG A 216 -23.65 -4.63 -11.97
CA ARG A 216 -23.30 -3.98 -10.70
C ARG A 216 -23.17 -4.95 -9.52
N GLY A 217 -24.06 -5.94 -9.42
CA GLY A 217 -24.00 -6.95 -8.36
C GLY A 217 -22.69 -7.76 -8.39
N LYS A 218 -22.19 -8.13 -9.58
CA LYS A 218 -20.91 -8.83 -9.71
C LYS A 218 -19.74 -7.93 -9.36
N VAL A 219 -19.79 -6.64 -9.71
CA VAL A 219 -18.74 -5.67 -9.32
C VAL A 219 -18.68 -5.51 -7.81
N VAL A 220 -19.82 -5.28 -7.15
CA VAL A 220 -19.91 -5.15 -5.69
C VAL A 220 -19.45 -6.44 -5.00
N GLY A 221 -19.93 -7.61 -5.45
CA GLY A 221 -19.51 -8.91 -4.93
C GLY A 221 -18.01 -9.12 -5.06
N SER A 222 -17.41 -8.74 -6.20
CA SER A 222 -15.96 -8.83 -6.40
C SER A 222 -15.19 -7.91 -5.46
N LEU A 223 -15.65 -6.67 -5.26
CA LEU A 223 -15.03 -5.74 -4.29
C LEU A 223 -15.13 -6.29 -2.86
N THR A 224 -16.26 -6.87 -2.47
CA THR A 224 -16.44 -7.51 -1.16
C THR A 224 -15.46 -8.67 -0.97
N ILE A 225 -15.30 -9.51 -1.99
CA ILE A 225 -14.29 -10.59 -1.97
C ILE A 225 -12.89 -10.00 -1.79
N LEU A 226 -12.51 -8.98 -2.56
CA LEU A 226 -11.20 -8.34 -2.43
C LEU A 226 -10.98 -7.76 -1.02
N VAL A 227 -12.00 -7.17 -0.40
CA VAL A 227 -11.95 -6.70 1.00
C VAL A 227 -11.69 -7.86 1.96
N ALA A 228 -12.37 -8.99 1.79
CA ALA A 228 -12.13 -10.19 2.61
C ALA A 228 -10.71 -10.74 2.44
N LEU A 229 -10.18 -10.70 1.20
CA LEU A 229 -8.79 -11.10 0.91
C LEU A 229 -7.77 -10.15 1.54
N VAL A 230 -8.02 -8.85 1.50
CA VAL A 230 -7.20 -7.83 2.18
C VAL A 230 -7.22 -8.06 3.68
N PHE A 231 -8.39 -8.30 4.28
CA PHE A 231 -8.53 -8.64 5.69
C PHE A 231 -7.66 -9.85 6.05
N SER A 232 -7.85 -10.98 5.37
CA SER A 232 -7.07 -12.21 5.58
C SER A 232 -5.57 -11.95 5.55
N LYS A 233 -5.12 -11.29 4.48
CA LYS A 233 -3.71 -11.00 4.26
C LYS A 233 -3.13 -10.11 5.36
N PHE A 234 -3.78 -8.99 5.68
CA PHE A 234 -3.20 -8.00 6.59
C PHE A 234 -3.29 -8.42 8.04
N VAL A 235 -4.32 -9.17 8.46
CA VAL A 235 -4.36 -9.77 9.80
C VAL A 235 -3.26 -10.83 9.96
N TYR A 236 -3.07 -11.70 8.96
CA TYR A 236 -1.96 -12.66 8.99
C TYR A 236 -0.60 -11.97 9.01
N THR A 237 -0.40 -10.97 8.14
CA THR A 237 0.86 -10.18 8.13
C THR A 237 1.09 -9.52 9.48
N ALA A 238 0.07 -8.92 10.10
CA ALA A 238 0.16 -8.29 11.41
C ALA A 238 0.52 -9.30 12.51
N SER A 239 0.00 -10.54 12.45
CA SER A 239 0.36 -11.59 13.40
C SER A 239 1.86 -11.94 13.33
N ILE A 240 2.41 -12.02 12.11
CA ILE A 240 3.86 -12.26 11.95
C ILE A 240 4.66 -11.04 12.39
N THR A 241 4.38 -9.85 11.86
CA THR A 241 5.21 -8.67 12.12
C THR A 241 5.23 -8.26 13.60
N SER A 242 4.14 -8.50 14.32
CA SER A 242 4.03 -8.12 15.73
C SER A 242 4.48 -9.21 16.70
N TYR A 243 4.30 -10.49 16.35
CA TYR A 243 4.44 -11.57 17.32
C TYR A 243 5.45 -12.67 16.94
N TYR A 244 6.06 -12.62 15.75
CA TYR A 244 6.99 -13.66 15.32
C TYR A 244 8.26 -13.75 16.18
N THR A 245 8.79 -12.62 16.62
CA THR A 245 9.92 -12.57 17.56
C THR A 245 9.56 -13.25 18.88
N PHE A 246 8.40 -12.95 19.44
CA PHE A 246 7.94 -13.58 20.68
C PHE A 246 7.72 -15.09 20.48
N TYR A 247 7.11 -15.50 19.38
CA TYR A 247 6.94 -16.91 19.03
C TYR A 247 8.28 -17.67 18.97
N LEU A 248 9.30 -17.07 18.33
CA LEU A 248 10.62 -17.69 18.23
C LEU A 248 11.35 -17.77 19.57
N ILE A 249 11.23 -16.75 20.41
CA ILE A 249 11.81 -16.73 21.75
C ILE A 249 11.12 -17.76 22.64
N GLU A 250 9.79 -17.76 22.69
CA GLU A 250 9.02 -18.65 23.56
C GLU A 250 9.15 -20.11 23.16
N ARG A 251 9.12 -20.41 21.85
CA ARG A 251 9.13 -21.79 21.37
C ARG A 251 10.50 -22.41 21.26
N PHE A 252 11.50 -21.64 20.89
CA PHE A 252 12.85 -22.15 20.56
C PHE A 252 13.94 -21.60 21.48
N GLY A 253 13.63 -20.74 22.43
CA GLY A 253 14.61 -20.15 23.35
C GLY A 253 15.61 -19.20 22.67
N LEU A 254 15.24 -18.60 21.53
CA LEU A 254 16.16 -17.73 20.82
C LEU A 254 16.44 -16.43 21.58
N SER A 255 17.64 -15.88 21.39
CA SER A 255 17.90 -14.49 21.80
C SER A 255 17.07 -13.52 20.97
N VAL A 256 16.76 -12.36 21.53
CA VAL A 256 16.04 -11.28 20.84
C VAL A 256 16.71 -10.94 19.49
N ARG A 257 18.04 -10.85 19.48
CA ARG A 257 18.81 -10.57 18.27
C ARG A 257 18.60 -11.63 17.18
N ALA A 258 18.66 -12.90 17.52
CA ALA A 258 18.45 -14.01 16.58
C ALA A 258 17.00 -14.00 16.03
N ALA A 259 16.02 -13.79 16.90
CA ALA A 259 14.62 -13.69 16.51
C ALA A 259 14.36 -12.50 15.56
N GLN A 260 15.01 -11.34 15.79
CA GLN A 260 14.94 -10.19 14.89
C GLN A 260 15.56 -10.45 13.53
N VAL A 261 16.64 -11.24 13.45
CA VAL A 261 17.21 -11.64 12.14
C VAL A 261 16.19 -12.46 11.33
N HIS A 262 15.48 -13.39 11.97
CA HIS A 262 14.42 -14.16 11.30
C HIS A 262 13.28 -13.25 10.80
N LEU A 263 12.86 -12.27 11.62
CA LEU A 263 11.86 -11.28 11.22
C LEU A 263 12.35 -10.43 10.04
N PHE A 264 13.62 -10.02 10.05
CA PHE A 264 14.23 -9.28 8.93
C PHE A 264 14.20 -10.11 7.64
N VAL A 265 14.54 -11.39 7.68
CA VAL A 265 14.47 -12.30 6.52
C VAL A 265 13.04 -12.37 5.96
N TYR A 266 12.04 -12.49 6.83
CA TYR A 266 10.64 -12.45 6.42
C TYR A 266 10.28 -11.11 5.75
N LEU A 267 10.65 -9.98 6.35
CA LEU A 267 10.36 -8.64 5.80
C LEU A 267 11.07 -8.38 4.46
N ALA A 268 12.29 -8.88 4.31
CA ALA A 268 13.02 -8.83 3.02
C ALA A 268 12.28 -9.62 1.93
N ALA A 269 11.77 -10.81 2.29
CA ALA A 269 10.94 -11.61 1.37
C ALA A 269 9.63 -10.90 1.01
N VAL A 270 8.98 -10.21 1.97
CA VAL A 270 7.80 -9.37 1.73
C VAL A 270 8.09 -8.26 0.72
N ALA A 271 9.22 -7.55 0.87
CA ALA A 271 9.61 -6.49 -0.04
C ALA A 271 9.81 -7.01 -1.48
N LEU A 272 10.54 -8.13 -1.63
CA LEU A 272 10.74 -8.80 -2.92
C LEU A 272 9.43 -9.30 -3.52
N GLY A 273 8.57 -9.92 -2.72
CA GLY A 273 7.25 -10.40 -3.15
C GLY A 273 6.35 -9.28 -3.65
N THR A 274 6.36 -8.13 -2.96
CA THR A 274 5.63 -6.94 -3.39
C THR A 274 6.09 -6.47 -4.78
N LEU A 275 7.39 -6.43 -5.03
CA LEU A 275 7.96 -6.03 -6.32
C LEU A 275 7.56 -6.99 -7.45
N LEU A 276 7.63 -8.29 -7.19
CA LEU A 276 7.32 -9.31 -8.19
C LEU A 276 5.82 -9.39 -8.50
N GLY A 277 4.96 -9.18 -7.50
CA GLY A 277 3.52 -9.41 -7.59
C GLY A 277 2.82 -8.63 -8.70
N GLY A 278 3.17 -7.37 -8.89
CA GLY A 278 2.58 -6.56 -9.95
C GLY A 278 3.03 -6.97 -11.35
N SER A 279 4.32 -7.24 -11.52
CA SER A 279 4.88 -7.71 -12.80
C SER A 279 4.29 -9.07 -13.20
N LEU A 280 4.15 -9.99 -12.25
CA LEU A 280 3.47 -11.27 -12.47
C LEU A 280 1.99 -11.07 -12.81
N GLY A 281 1.32 -10.11 -12.15
CA GLY A 281 -0.06 -9.74 -12.44
C GLY A 281 -0.24 -9.18 -13.86
N ASP A 282 0.72 -8.41 -14.35
CA ASP A 282 0.71 -7.89 -15.73
C ASP A 282 0.89 -9.01 -16.77
N ARG A 283 1.67 -10.06 -16.43
CA ARG A 283 2.00 -11.16 -17.34
C ARG A 283 0.96 -12.29 -17.32
N PHE A 284 0.54 -12.72 -16.12
CA PHE A 284 -0.30 -13.92 -15.93
C PHE A 284 -1.76 -13.59 -15.59
N GLY A 285 -2.08 -12.30 -15.45
CA GLY A 285 -3.41 -11.81 -15.08
C GLY A 285 -3.61 -11.67 -13.56
N ARG A 286 -4.36 -10.63 -13.17
CA ARG A 286 -4.58 -10.23 -11.76
C ARG A 286 -5.22 -11.34 -10.93
N LYS A 287 -6.31 -11.94 -11.45
CA LYS A 287 -7.03 -13.02 -10.76
C LYS A 287 -6.12 -14.19 -10.43
N PHE A 288 -5.24 -14.60 -11.36
CA PHE A 288 -4.31 -15.71 -11.14
C PHE A 288 -3.34 -15.39 -10.01
N VAL A 289 -2.71 -14.20 -10.03
CA VAL A 289 -1.75 -13.80 -8.99
C VAL A 289 -2.43 -13.67 -7.63
N ILE A 290 -3.63 -13.10 -7.55
CA ILE A 290 -4.39 -12.99 -6.29
C ILE A 290 -4.66 -14.40 -5.73
N TRP A 291 -5.16 -15.32 -6.57
CA TRP A 291 -5.46 -16.69 -6.18
C TRP A 291 -4.19 -17.44 -5.75
N ALA A 292 -3.15 -17.41 -6.58
CA ALA A 292 -1.89 -18.09 -6.30
C ALA A 292 -1.18 -17.52 -5.07
N SER A 293 -1.29 -16.21 -4.82
CA SER A 293 -0.63 -15.58 -3.67
C SER A 293 -1.33 -15.87 -2.35
N ILE A 294 -2.65 -15.83 -2.29
CA ILE A 294 -3.35 -15.99 -1.02
C ILE A 294 -3.58 -17.47 -0.74
N LEU A 295 -4.04 -18.25 -1.70
CA LEU A 295 -4.24 -19.69 -1.50
C LEU A 295 -2.93 -20.47 -1.60
N GLY A 296 -2.03 -20.07 -2.50
CA GLY A 296 -0.74 -20.73 -2.68
C GLY A 296 0.19 -20.61 -1.47
N VAL A 297 -0.01 -19.61 -0.61
CA VAL A 297 0.75 -19.51 0.65
C VAL A 297 0.24 -20.47 1.74
N LEU A 298 -1.00 -20.97 1.63
CA LEU A 298 -1.68 -21.76 2.66
C LEU A 298 -0.88 -22.97 3.16
N PRO A 299 -0.28 -23.82 2.29
CA PRO A 299 0.49 -24.96 2.79
C PRO A 299 1.68 -24.54 3.65
N PHE A 300 2.34 -23.43 3.31
CA PHE A 300 3.47 -22.90 4.08
C PHE A 300 3.02 -22.32 5.43
N THR A 301 1.89 -21.60 5.45
CA THR A 301 1.36 -21.04 6.70
C THR A 301 0.86 -22.12 7.65
N LEU A 302 0.23 -23.18 7.14
CA LEU A 302 -0.22 -24.32 7.93
C LEU A 302 0.95 -25.16 8.47
N ALA A 303 2.04 -25.28 7.72
CA ALA A 303 3.23 -26.01 8.15
C ALA A 303 4.05 -25.26 9.21
N LEU A 304 4.10 -23.92 9.16
CA LEU A 304 4.96 -23.10 10.01
C LEU A 304 4.78 -23.36 11.52
N PRO A 305 3.57 -23.47 12.09
CA PRO A 305 3.39 -23.73 13.52
C PRO A 305 3.88 -25.10 14.00
N TYR A 306 4.16 -26.03 13.10
CA TYR A 306 4.62 -27.39 13.41
C TYR A 306 6.09 -27.62 13.06
N ALA A 307 6.73 -26.65 12.42
CA ALA A 307 8.11 -26.69 11.97
C ALA A 307 9.10 -26.60 13.14
N ASN A 308 10.30 -27.16 12.98
CA ASN A 308 11.44 -26.85 13.83
C ASN A 308 12.05 -25.49 13.47
N LEU A 309 13.05 -25.02 14.21
CA LEU A 309 13.64 -23.69 14.01
C LEU A 309 14.16 -23.47 12.59
N PHE A 310 14.90 -24.43 12.03
CA PHE A 310 15.43 -24.34 10.67
C PHE A 310 14.31 -24.17 9.64
N TRP A 311 13.31 -25.05 9.68
CA TRP A 311 12.17 -24.98 8.75
C TRP A 311 11.28 -23.76 9.00
N THR A 312 11.17 -23.27 10.22
CA THR A 312 10.45 -22.02 10.53
C THR A 312 11.10 -20.83 9.79
N GLY A 313 12.44 -20.77 9.81
CA GLY A 313 13.18 -19.78 9.02
C GLY A 313 12.99 -19.95 7.51
N VAL A 314 13.12 -21.18 7.00
CA VAL A 314 12.94 -21.50 5.57
C VAL A 314 11.52 -21.18 5.10
N LEU A 315 10.48 -21.58 5.85
CA LEU A 315 9.08 -21.36 5.49
C LEU A 315 8.69 -19.85 5.53
N SER A 316 9.33 -19.06 6.37
CA SER A 316 9.05 -17.63 6.45
C SER A 316 9.34 -16.88 5.13
N VAL A 317 10.30 -17.37 4.35
CA VAL A 317 10.67 -16.76 3.05
C VAL A 317 9.54 -16.91 2.01
N PRO A 318 9.07 -18.11 1.63
CA PRO A 318 7.95 -18.25 0.70
C PRO A 318 6.66 -17.62 1.24
N ILE A 319 6.43 -17.64 2.56
CA ILE A 319 5.27 -16.97 3.15
C ILE A 319 5.32 -15.47 2.87
N GLY A 320 6.43 -14.80 3.18
CA GLY A 320 6.60 -13.38 2.93
C GLY A 320 6.49 -13.01 1.45
N LEU A 321 7.21 -13.75 0.59
CA LEU A 321 7.29 -13.49 -0.84
C LEU A 321 5.93 -13.69 -1.53
N ILE A 322 5.28 -14.83 -1.30
CA ILE A 322 4.03 -15.19 -1.98
C ILE A 322 2.89 -14.31 -1.49
N LEU A 323 2.70 -14.17 -0.18
CA LEU A 323 1.60 -13.39 0.39
C LEU A 323 1.68 -11.90 0.02
N ALA A 324 2.89 -11.34 -0.02
CA ALA A 324 3.08 -9.93 -0.35
C ALA A 324 2.73 -9.60 -1.80
N SER A 325 2.89 -10.54 -2.71
CA SER A 325 2.60 -10.36 -4.15
C SER A 325 1.12 -10.11 -4.46
N ALA A 326 0.20 -10.47 -3.54
CA ALA A 326 -1.25 -10.28 -3.73
C ALA A 326 -1.68 -8.81 -3.79
N PHE A 327 -1.10 -7.94 -2.94
CA PHE A 327 -1.68 -6.61 -2.72
C PHE A 327 -1.61 -5.67 -3.94
N PRO A 328 -0.49 -5.56 -4.67
CA PRO A 328 -0.46 -4.80 -5.92
C PRO A 328 -1.51 -5.29 -6.93
N ALA A 329 -1.66 -6.61 -7.05
CA ALA A 329 -2.64 -7.21 -7.96
C ALA A 329 -4.08 -6.93 -7.51
N ILE A 330 -4.39 -6.95 -6.20
CA ILE A 330 -5.70 -6.61 -5.63
C ILE A 330 -6.06 -5.16 -5.95
N VAL A 331 -5.13 -4.22 -5.70
CA VAL A 331 -5.38 -2.79 -5.96
C VAL A 331 -5.67 -2.56 -7.44
N VAL A 332 -4.84 -3.11 -8.33
CA VAL A 332 -5.02 -2.95 -9.78
C VAL A 332 -6.32 -3.60 -10.25
N TYR A 333 -6.64 -4.81 -9.77
CA TYR A 333 -7.89 -5.48 -10.13
C TYR A 333 -9.11 -4.67 -9.68
N GLY A 334 -9.10 -4.11 -8.47
CA GLY A 334 -10.16 -3.22 -7.99
C GLY A 334 -10.30 -1.95 -8.84
N GLN A 335 -9.18 -1.36 -9.25
CA GLN A 335 -9.17 -0.20 -10.16
C GLN A 335 -9.70 -0.54 -11.56
N GLU A 336 -9.46 -1.77 -12.04
CA GLU A 336 -10.00 -2.27 -13.30
C GLU A 336 -11.52 -2.54 -13.22
N LEU A 337 -12.02 -2.96 -12.04
CA LEU A 337 -13.47 -3.10 -11.79
C LEU A 337 -14.21 -1.75 -11.77
N VAL A 338 -13.57 -0.68 -11.28
CA VAL A 338 -14.20 0.63 -11.15
C VAL A 338 -13.28 1.73 -11.70
N PRO A 339 -13.06 1.78 -13.01
CA PRO A 339 -12.03 2.62 -13.61
C PRO A 339 -12.28 4.14 -13.47
N LEU A 340 -13.52 4.54 -13.18
CA LEU A 340 -13.87 5.95 -12.91
C LEU A 340 -13.59 6.38 -11.46
N LYS A 341 -13.26 5.43 -10.57
CA LYS A 341 -13.06 5.67 -9.13
C LYS A 341 -11.72 5.11 -8.64
N VAL A 342 -10.67 5.32 -9.42
CA VAL A 342 -9.32 4.75 -9.16
C VAL A 342 -8.78 5.18 -7.81
N GLY A 343 -8.92 6.45 -7.44
CA GLY A 343 -8.51 6.98 -6.15
C GLY A 343 -9.37 6.46 -4.99
N THR A 344 -10.70 6.39 -5.16
CA THR A 344 -11.61 5.81 -4.17
C THR A 344 -11.26 4.35 -3.86
N VAL A 345 -11.03 3.55 -4.92
CA VAL A 345 -10.67 2.12 -4.78
C VAL A 345 -9.32 1.97 -4.11
N ALA A 346 -8.32 2.75 -4.51
CA ALA A 346 -7.03 2.75 -3.86
C ALA A 346 -7.14 3.15 -2.39
N GLY A 347 -7.83 4.25 -2.08
CA GLY A 347 -8.06 4.71 -0.71
C GLY A 347 -8.79 3.68 0.15
N LEU A 348 -9.77 2.96 -0.41
CA LEU A 348 -10.45 1.87 0.29
C LEU A 348 -9.46 0.75 0.66
N PHE A 349 -8.69 0.25 -0.29
CA PHE A 349 -7.79 -0.88 -0.02
C PHE A 349 -6.60 -0.50 0.86
N PHE A 350 -6.00 0.66 0.67
CA PHE A 350 -4.91 1.12 1.55
C PHE A 350 -5.44 1.47 2.95
N GLY A 351 -6.59 2.17 3.04
CA GLY A 351 -7.22 2.48 4.31
C GLY A 351 -7.59 1.22 5.11
N LEU A 352 -8.16 0.20 4.43
CA LEU A 352 -8.43 -1.09 5.04
C LEU A 352 -7.15 -1.83 5.44
N ALA A 353 -6.11 -1.81 4.59
CA ALA A 353 -4.84 -2.47 4.87
C ALA A 353 -4.23 -1.98 6.19
N PHE A 354 -4.14 -0.67 6.37
CA PHE A 354 -3.60 -0.07 7.59
C PHE A 354 -4.55 -0.23 8.78
N GLY A 355 -5.85 0.04 8.59
CA GLY A 355 -6.85 -0.08 9.66
C GLY A 355 -7.00 -1.51 10.18
N LEU A 356 -7.12 -2.48 9.27
CA LEU A 356 -7.25 -3.90 9.62
C LEU A 356 -5.94 -4.47 10.19
N GLY A 357 -4.78 -4.01 9.70
CA GLY A 357 -3.49 -4.38 10.27
C GLY A 357 -3.39 -4.00 11.74
N GLY A 358 -3.77 -2.76 12.09
CA GLY A 358 -3.78 -2.29 13.48
C GLY A 358 -4.78 -3.00 14.38
N ILE A 359 -6.04 -3.14 13.92
CA ILE A 359 -7.08 -3.87 14.65
C ILE A 359 -6.70 -5.35 14.80
N GLY A 360 -6.17 -5.96 13.72
CA GLY A 360 -5.72 -7.34 13.72
C GLY A 360 -4.60 -7.57 14.74
N ALA A 361 -3.60 -6.70 14.79
CA ALA A 361 -2.51 -6.79 15.76
C ALA A 361 -3.03 -6.72 17.22
N ALA A 362 -3.96 -5.81 17.50
CA ALA A 362 -4.57 -5.67 18.82
C ALA A 362 -5.39 -6.91 19.22
N ALA A 363 -6.24 -7.40 18.32
CA ALA A 363 -7.06 -8.61 18.56
C ALA A 363 -6.18 -9.86 18.74
N VAL A 364 -5.15 -10.02 17.91
CA VAL A 364 -4.17 -11.10 18.01
C VAL A 364 -3.39 -11.00 19.32
N GLY A 365 -3.06 -9.79 19.79
CA GLY A 365 -2.39 -9.58 21.09
C GLY A 365 -3.22 -10.02 22.28
N GLN A 366 -4.48 -9.56 22.34
CA GLN A 366 -5.40 -9.99 23.40
C GLN A 366 -5.60 -11.50 23.41
N LEU A 367 -5.68 -12.11 22.22
CA LEU A 367 -5.78 -13.57 22.10
C LEU A 367 -4.49 -14.26 22.56
N ALA A 368 -3.32 -13.68 22.24
CA ALA A 368 -2.03 -14.20 22.67
C ALA A 368 -1.87 -14.15 24.21
N ASP A 369 -2.32 -13.07 24.85
CA ASP A 369 -2.32 -12.94 26.30
C ASP A 369 -3.21 -14.01 26.98
N ALA A 370 -4.33 -14.37 26.34
CA ALA A 370 -5.27 -15.35 26.88
C ALA A 370 -4.88 -16.82 26.59
N THR A 371 -4.23 -17.09 25.45
CA THR A 371 -4.05 -18.47 24.94
C THR A 371 -2.60 -18.85 24.61
N GLY A 372 -1.69 -17.89 24.69
CA GLY A 372 -0.29 -18.03 24.27
C GLY A 372 -0.06 -17.79 22.78
N VAL A 373 1.15 -17.31 22.46
CA VAL A 373 1.54 -16.94 21.09
C VAL A 373 1.50 -18.14 20.13
N GLN A 374 1.82 -19.34 20.60
CA GLN A 374 1.81 -20.55 19.76
C GLN A 374 0.41 -20.90 19.25
N PHE A 375 -0.63 -20.75 20.09
CA PHE A 375 -2.02 -20.97 19.68
C PHE A 375 -2.43 -19.97 18.62
N VAL A 376 -2.07 -18.70 18.78
CA VAL A 376 -2.36 -17.64 17.84
C VAL A 376 -1.75 -17.92 16.46
N PHE A 377 -0.50 -18.38 16.41
CA PHE A 377 0.15 -18.76 15.14
C PHE A 377 -0.57 -19.92 14.45
N LYS A 378 -1.05 -20.91 15.21
CA LYS A 378 -1.88 -22.00 14.67
C LYS A 378 -3.20 -21.47 14.12
N LEU A 379 -3.90 -20.61 14.85
CA LEU A 379 -5.17 -20.06 14.41
C LEU A 379 -5.00 -19.17 13.15
N CYS A 380 -4.04 -18.24 13.20
CA CYS A 380 -3.78 -17.34 12.08
C CYS A 380 -3.31 -18.07 10.81
N SER A 381 -2.70 -19.25 10.93
CA SER A 381 -2.24 -20.05 9.79
C SER A 381 -3.35 -20.47 8.84
N PHE A 382 -4.62 -20.47 9.30
CA PHE A 382 -5.80 -20.76 8.48
C PHE A 382 -6.36 -19.54 7.74
N LEU A 383 -5.98 -18.30 8.10
CA LEU A 383 -6.50 -17.09 7.47
C LEU A 383 -6.35 -17.10 5.93
N PRO A 384 -5.24 -17.58 5.34
CA PRO A 384 -5.12 -17.64 3.88
C PRO A 384 -6.14 -18.58 3.21
N ALA A 385 -6.84 -19.46 3.95
CA ALA A 385 -7.92 -20.27 3.40
C ALA A 385 -9.09 -19.41 2.86
N ILE A 386 -9.27 -18.20 3.37
CA ILE A 386 -10.20 -17.19 2.81
C ILE A 386 -9.88 -16.92 1.33
N GLY A 387 -8.65 -17.20 0.90
CA GLY A 387 -8.22 -17.16 -0.49
C GLY A 387 -9.06 -17.99 -1.46
N LEU A 388 -9.79 -19.02 -0.98
CA LEU A 388 -10.75 -19.78 -1.78
C LEU A 388 -11.80 -18.86 -2.43
N LEU A 389 -12.17 -17.75 -1.79
CA LEU A 389 -13.10 -16.76 -2.35
C LEU A 389 -12.58 -16.13 -3.65
N ALA A 390 -11.26 -16.11 -3.88
CA ALA A 390 -10.69 -15.60 -5.13
C ALA A 390 -11.12 -16.41 -6.36
N ALA A 391 -11.55 -17.66 -6.20
CA ALA A 391 -12.12 -18.46 -7.29
C ALA A 391 -13.39 -17.81 -7.86
N LEU A 392 -14.18 -17.14 -7.03
CA LEU A 392 -15.42 -16.46 -7.40
C LEU A 392 -15.21 -15.14 -8.16
N LEU A 393 -13.99 -14.60 -8.18
CA LEU A 393 -13.68 -13.38 -8.93
C LEU A 393 -13.85 -13.64 -10.43
N PRO A 394 -14.54 -12.75 -11.20
CA PRO A 394 -14.64 -12.86 -12.65
C PRO A 394 -13.27 -12.67 -13.32
N ARG A 395 -13.10 -13.20 -14.53
CA ARG A 395 -11.97 -12.82 -15.38
C ARG A 395 -12.32 -11.48 -16.04
N ILE A 396 -11.51 -10.45 -15.79
CA ILE A 396 -11.61 -9.19 -16.53
C ILE A 396 -10.75 -9.37 -17.77
N ALA A 397 -11.38 -9.79 -18.89
CA ALA A 397 -10.72 -9.81 -20.17
C ALA A 397 -10.59 -8.38 -20.70
N PRO A 398 -9.44 -7.99 -21.29
CA PRO A 398 -9.38 -6.77 -22.06
C PRO A 398 -10.47 -6.83 -23.16
N ARG A 399 -11.31 -5.80 -23.26
CA ARG A 399 -12.29 -5.71 -24.34
C ARG A 399 -11.52 -5.73 -25.64
N GLU A 400 -11.62 -6.81 -26.43
CA GLU A 400 -11.12 -6.83 -27.79
C GLU A 400 -11.75 -5.65 -28.52
N ARG A 401 -10.92 -4.79 -29.08
CA ARG A 401 -11.40 -3.76 -29.99
C ARG A 401 -12.07 -4.49 -31.14
N SER A 402 -13.38 -4.43 -31.25
CA SER A 402 -13.99 -4.54 -32.57
C SER A 402 -13.40 -3.38 -33.35
N ILE A 403 -12.30 -3.65 -34.09
CA ILE A 403 -11.90 -2.84 -35.21
C ILE A 403 -13.17 -2.79 -36.04
N GLY A 404 -13.81 -1.60 -36.10
CA GLY A 404 -15.05 -1.44 -36.79
C GLY A 404 -14.93 -2.13 -38.14
N ALA A 405 -15.74 -3.13 -38.36
CA ALA A 405 -16.00 -3.60 -39.68
C ALA A 405 -16.35 -2.34 -40.49
N ALA A 406 -15.42 -1.90 -41.32
CA ALA A 406 -15.72 -0.90 -42.32
C ALA A 406 -16.99 -1.42 -43.01
N THR A 407 -18.10 -0.73 -42.75
CA THR A 407 -19.30 -0.96 -43.55
C THR A 407 -18.85 -0.86 -45.02
N PRO A 408 -19.07 -1.88 -45.81
CA PRO A 408 -18.83 -1.74 -47.26
C PRO A 408 -19.65 -0.56 -47.73
N ASP A 409 -19.01 0.39 -48.41
CA ASP A 409 -19.67 1.51 -49.04
C ASP A 409 -20.76 0.94 -49.97
N PRO A 410 -22.06 1.24 -49.75
CA PRO A 410 -23.10 0.68 -50.62
C PRO A 410 -23.16 1.40 -51.98
N ASN A 411 -22.27 2.37 -52.28
CA ASN A 411 -22.25 3.14 -53.47
C ASN A 411 -21.03 2.89 -54.40
N GLY A 412 -20.54 1.65 -54.45
CA GLY A 412 -19.63 1.21 -55.51
C GLY A 412 -20.30 1.18 -56.86
N ALA A 413 -20.83 2.31 -57.35
CA ALA A 413 -21.32 2.45 -58.70
C ALA A 413 -20.19 2.36 -59.71
N ALA A 414 -20.26 1.36 -60.54
CA ALA A 414 -19.47 1.16 -61.76
C ALA A 414 -19.50 2.40 -62.62
N VAL A 415 -18.32 2.94 -62.93
CA VAL A 415 -18.13 3.80 -64.10
C VAL A 415 -17.21 3.05 -65.05
N ARG A 416 -17.77 2.83 -66.24
CA ARG A 416 -17.11 2.24 -67.40
C ARG A 416 -15.92 3.07 -67.90
#